data_040714149f4fded8fdeff4ce3ad1cb7e
#
_entry.id   040714149f4fded8fdeff4ce3ad1cb7e
#
_cell.length_a   1.000
_cell.length_b   1.000
_cell.length_c   1.000
_cell.angle_alpha   90.00
_cell.angle_beta   90.00
_cell.angle_gamma   90.00
#
_symmetry.space_group_name_H-M   'P 1'
#
loop_
_entity.id
_entity.type
_entity.pdbx_description
1 polymer ?
#
loop_
_entity_poly.entity_id
_entity_poly.type
_entity_poly.pdbx_seq_one_letter_code
_entity_poly.pdbx_strand_id
1 'polypeptide(L)'
;MSELTELEGLLRPPAMELPSYPPKAITLASGEEMVVRQIVREEVPTLLEAIAPFVWMERDFYDIVSARLFAELLAFKRYRVRDEYCLVGLIDGVLAGIVNGRADGPDRGMSYHTLTLRRGLRVGAHLFAAKMEYHIEFLGEEEVLIVAESPIGFRRWMIEYPLEKKFEVSHELGGVPSWVLTSKTYYEAKPRLVAGRRPVPEALLETAKTIKLPETKPAKAPAADRRPR
;
A
#
# COMPACT_ATOMS: atom_id res chain seq x y z
N MET A 1 -1.53 -18.31 33.32
CA MET A 1 -2.02 -17.89 31.99
C MET A 1 -3.21 -18.77 31.66
N SER A 2 -4.22 -18.27 30.98
CA SER A 2 -5.36 -19.11 30.58
C SER A 2 -4.96 -19.95 29.36
N GLU A 3 -5.56 -21.14 29.23
CA GLU A 3 -5.41 -22.05 28.09
C GLU A 3 -5.62 -21.31 26.74
N LEU A 4 -6.57 -20.36 26.68
CA LEU A 4 -6.82 -19.51 25.52
C LEU A 4 -5.60 -18.64 25.15
N THR A 5 -4.86 -18.11 26.12
CA THR A 5 -3.66 -17.30 25.88
C THR A 5 -2.54 -18.13 25.28
N GLU A 6 -2.41 -19.38 25.69
CA GLU A 6 -1.43 -20.32 25.13
C GLU A 6 -1.79 -20.70 23.70
N LEU A 7 -3.06 -21.02 23.44
CA LEU A 7 -3.56 -21.30 22.08
C LEU A 7 -3.42 -20.09 21.15
N GLU A 8 -3.72 -18.89 21.61
CA GLU A 8 -3.48 -17.66 20.82
C GLU A 8 -2.00 -17.48 20.49
N GLY A 9 -1.10 -17.82 21.41
CA GLY A 9 0.34 -17.80 21.17
C GLY A 9 0.76 -18.73 20.05
N LEU A 10 0.20 -19.94 20.00
CA LEU A 10 0.49 -20.93 18.95
C LEU A 10 -0.05 -20.52 17.55
N LEU A 11 -1.12 -19.72 17.53
CA LEU A 11 -1.73 -19.24 16.28
C LEU A 11 -1.07 -17.96 15.73
N ARG A 12 -0.18 -17.33 16.49
CA ARG A 12 0.54 -16.14 16.01
C ARG A 12 1.69 -16.56 15.10
N PRO A 13 1.89 -15.88 13.95
CA PRO A 13 3.05 -16.13 13.13
C PRO A 13 4.34 -15.78 13.91
N PRO A 14 5.48 -16.43 13.58
CA PRO A 14 6.76 -16.12 14.22
C PRO A 14 7.10 -14.63 14.04
N ALA A 15 7.87 -14.10 14.98
CA ALA A 15 8.34 -12.72 14.86
C ALA A 15 9.24 -12.60 13.64
N MET A 16 8.96 -11.58 12.82
CA MET A 16 9.77 -11.21 11.66
C MET A 16 9.98 -9.69 11.72
N GLU A 17 11.21 -9.25 11.52
CA GLU A 17 11.56 -7.85 11.40
C GLU A 17 11.98 -7.59 9.96
N LEU A 18 11.18 -6.80 9.26
CA LEU A 18 11.56 -6.32 7.93
C LEU A 18 12.48 -5.10 8.07
N PRO A 19 13.47 -4.94 7.18
CA PRO A 19 14.28 -3.73 7.09
C PRO A 19 13.39 -2.49 7.03
N SER A 20 13.83 -1.39 7.64
CA SER A 20 13.07 -0.14 7.58
C SER A 20 13.15 0.48 6.19
N TYR A 21 12.01 0.96 5.66
CA TYR A 21 12.02 1.81 4.47
C TYR A 21 12.45 3.24 4.84
N PRO A 22 13.60 3.73 4.33
CA PRO A 22 14.04 5.08 4.64
C PRO A 22 13.11 6.09 3.98
N PRO A 23 12.63 7.11 4.73
CA PRO A 23 11.75 8.13 4.17
C PRO A 23 12.35 8.82 2.95
N LYS A 24 11.49 9.22 2.01
CA LYS A 24 11.87 10.09 0.88
C LYS A 24 10.87 11.20 0.64
N ALA A 25 11.35 12.32 0.11
CA ALA A 25 10.51 13.43 -0.35
C ALA A 25 10.37 13.38 -1.86
N ILE A 26 9.15 13.58 -2.37
CA ILE A 26 8.82 13.60 -3.78
C ILE A 26 8.14 14.93 -4.10
N THR A 27 8.73 15.73 -4.99
CA THR A 27 8.07 16.91 -5.54
C THR A 27 7.05 16.48 -6.59
N LEU A 28 5.78 16.75 -6.34
CA LEU A 28 4.69 16.42 -7.24
C LEU A 28 4.61 17.44 -8.41
N ALA A 29 3.88 17.09 -9.47
CA ALA A 29 3.70 17.98 -10.60
C ALA A 29 3.01 19.32 -10.26
N SER A 30 2.30 19.38 -9.14
CA SER A 30 1.71 20.61 -8.57
C SER A 30 2.73 21.52 -7.88
N GLY A 31 3.95 21.05 -7.66
CA GLY A 31 4.97 21.72 -6.83
C GLY A 31 4.87 21.37 -5.33
N GLU A 32 3.87 20.62 -4.91
CA GLU A 32 3.72 20.18 -3.53
C GLU A 32 4.74 19.06 -3.21
N GLU A 33 5.18 19.02 -1.95
CA GLU A 33 6.09 17.98 -1.45
C GLU A 33 5.30 16.86 -0.78
N MET A 34 5.52 15.63 -1.23
CA MET A 34 4.97 14.44 -0.60
C MET A 34 6.10 13.67 0.11
N VAL A 35 5.94 13.41 1.38
CA VAL A 35 6.82 12.49 2.12
C VAL A 35 6.24 11.09 2.06
N VAL A 36 7.07 10.14 1.59
CA VAL A 36 6.74 8.71 1.65
C VAL A 36 7.55 8.08 2.77
N ARG A 37 6.86 7.40 3.69
CA ARG A 37 7.48 6.70 4.81
C ARG A 37 6.73 5.43 5.20
N GLN A 38 7.40 4.55 5.91
CA GLN A 38 6.76 3.41 6.55
C GLN A 38 5.98 3.86 7.79
N ILE A 39 4.88 3.17 8.07
CA ILE A 39 4.10 3.38 9.30
C ILE A 39 4.63 2.52 10.44
N VAL A 40 4.27 2.92 11.66
CA VAL A 40 4.35 2.07 12.84
C VAL A 40 2.98 1.52 13.21
N ARG A 41 2.92 0.44 13.97
CA ARG A 41 1.63 -0.23 14.33
C ARG A 41 0.67 0.67 15.08
N GLU A 42 1.20 1.63 15.82
CA GLU A 42 0.45 2.61 16.61
C GLU A 42 -0.37 3.55 15.73
N GLU A 43 0.03 3.76 14.48
CA GLU A 43 -0.65 4.63 13.52
C GLU A 43 -1.82 3.94 12.79
N VAL A 44 -1.91 2.61 12.87
CA VAL A 44 -2.95 1.84 12.18
C VAL A 44 -4.37 2.32 12.49
N PRO A 45 -4.77 2.64 13.74
CA PRO A 45 -6.11 3.15 14.02
C PRO A 45 -6.47 4.38 13.18
N THR A 46 -5.53 5.32 13.01
CA THR A 46 -5.73 6.51 12.16
C THR A 46 -5.92 6.14 10.69
N LEU A 47 -5.18 5.14 10.20
CA LEU A 47 -5.36 4.65 8.83
C LEU A 47 -6.71 3.98 8.63
N LEU A 48 -7.16 3.15 9.59
CA LEU A 48 -8.48 2.51 9.53
C LEU A 48 -9.60 3.56 9.50
N GLU A 49 -9.48 4.64 10.27
CA GLU A 49 -10.42 5.76 10.24
C GLU A 49 -10.42 6.45 8.87
N ALA A 50 -9.24 6.69 8.29
CA ALA A 50 -9.12 7.29 6.96
C ALA A 50 -9.71 6.44 5.85
N ILE A 51 -9.62 5.11 5.95
CA ILE A 51 -10.06 4.15 4.92
C ILE A 51 -11.57 3.88 5.01
N ALA A 52 -12.15 3.86 6.22
CA ALA A 52 -13.54 3.47 6.46
C ALA A 52 -14.58 4.10 5.51
N PRO A 53 -14.51 5.40 5.16
CA PRO A 53 -15.45 6.00 4.23
C PRO A 53 -15.40 5.42 2.81
N PHE A 54 -14.25 4.88 2.41
CA PHE A 54 -14.04 4.37 1.04
C PHE A 54 -14.58 2.95 0.85
N VAL A 55 -14.85 2.20 1.92
CA VAL A 55 -15.48 0.86 1.86
C VAL A 55 -16.86 0.89 1.21
N TRP A 56 -17.50 2.06 1.15
CA TRP A 56 -18.81 2.26 0.55
C TRP A 56 -18.75 2.97 -0.82
N MET A 57 -17.56 3.13 -1.39
CA MET A 57 -17.34 3.84 -2.64
C MET A 57 -17.14 2.85 -3.79
N GLU A 58 -18.21 2.45 -4.47
CA GLU A 58 -18.19 1.48 -5.58
C GLU A 58 -17.36 1.95 -6.80
N ARG A 59 -17.18 3.25 -6.96
CA ARG A 59 -16.43 3.82 -8.08
C ARG A 59 -14.97 3.34 -8.08
N ASP A 60 -14.50 2.87 -9.23
CA ASP A 60 -13.12 2.44 -9.46
C ASP A 60 -12.66 1.32 -8.51
N PHE A 61 -13.59 0.50 -8.01
CA PHE A 61 -13.34 -0.60 -7.06
C PHE A 61 -12.73 -0.15 -5.72
N TYR A 62 -13.00 1.12 -5.31
CA TYR A 62 -12.49 1.62 -4.04
C TYR A 62 -13.04 0.85 -2.84
N ASP A 63 -14.29 0.41 -2.91
CA ASP A 63 -14.96 -0.42 -1.90
C ASP A 63 -14.16 -1.70 -1.61
N ILE A 64 -13.84 -2.48 -2.64
CA ILE A 64 -13.14 -3.76 -2.50
C ILE A 64 -11.69 -3.53 -2.04
N VAL A 65 -10.98 -2.60 -2.67
CA VAL A 65 -9.58 -2.29 -2.31
C VAL A 65 -9.51 -1.78 -0.86
N SER A 66 -10.44 -0.91 -0.46
CA SER A 66 -10.47 -0.37 0.90
C SER A 66 -10.85 -1.41 1.94
N ALA A 67 -11.82 -2.29 1.65
CA ALA A 67 -12.22 -3.36 2.57
C ALA A 67 -11.07 -4.36 2.80
N ARG A 68 -10.35 -4.74 1.75
CA ARG A 68 -9.17 -5.62 1.84
C ARG A 68 -8.05 -4.95 2.61
N LEU A 69 -7.67 -3.72 2.24
CA LEU A 69 -6.63 -2.97 2.96
C LEU A 69 -6.98 -2.77 4.44
N PHE A 70 -8.26 -2.53 4.77
CA PHE A 70 -8.72 -2.43 6.14
C PHE A 70 -8.48 -3.74 6.92
N ALA A 71 -8.83 -4.88 6.32
CA ALA A 71 -8.62 -6.20 6.93
C ALA A 71 -7.13 -6.49 7.15
N GLU A 72 -6.27 -6.21 6.16
CA GLU A 72 -4.81 -6.39 6.26
C GLU A 72 -4.20 -5.53 7.36
N LEU A 73 -4.53 -4.23 7.41
CA LEU A 73 -4.05 -3.34 8.46
C LEU A 73 -4.53 -3.77 9.85
N LEU A 74 -5.75 -4.29 9.96
CA LEU A 74 -6.24 -4.83 11.23
C LEU A 74 -5.44 -6.08 11.64
N ALA A 75 -5.16 -6.98 10.69
CA ALA A 75 -4.33 -8.16 10.93
C ALA A 75 -2.90 -7.76 11.34
N PHE A 76 -2.31 -6.77 10.64
CA PHE A 76 -1.01 -6.20 11.01
C PHE A 76 -1.03 -5.62 12.44
N LYS A 77 -2.02 -4.80 12.79
CA LYS A 77 -2.17 -4.24 14.16
C LYS A 77 -2.28 -5.30 15.24
N ARG A 78 -2.96 -6.40 14.94
CA ARG A 78 -3.21 -7.50 15.87
C ARG A 78 -2.11 -8.57 15.91
N TYR A 79 -0.97 -8.35 15.22
CA TYR A 79 0.11 -9.33 15.08
C TYR A 79 -0.34 -10.67 14.47
N ARG A 80 -1.37 -10.65 13.61
CA ARG A 80 -1.82 -11.83 12.86
C ARG A 80 -0.99 -12.06 11.60
N VAL A 81 -0.34 -11.00 11.10
CA VAL A 81 0.68 -11.02 10.05
C VAL A 81 1.92 -10.28 10.55
N ARG A 82 3.11 -10.72 10.14
CA ARG A 82 4.38 -10.15 10.59
C ARG A 82 5.37 -9.86 9.47
N ASP A 83 5.12 -10.41 8.32
CA ASP A 83 5.86 -10.24 7.06
C ASP A 83 5.31 -9.11 6.17
N GLU A 84 4.33 -8.36 6.70
CA GLU A 84 3.67 -7.26 6.01
C GLU A 84 4.27 -5.91 6.39
N TYR A 85 4.30 -5.01 5.43
CA TYR A 85 4.63 -3.61 5.61
C TYR A 85 3.56 -2.70 5.02
N CYS A 86 3.54 -1.44 5.46
CA CYS A 86 2.67 -0.42 4.90
C CYS A 86 3.46 0.89 4.77
N LEU A 87 3.37 1.50 3.58
CA LEU A 87 3.91 2.84 3.31
C LEU A 87 2.77 3.82 3.10
N VAL A 88 2.99 5.05 3.57
CA VAL A 88 2.05 6.16 3.40
C VAL A 88 2.70 7.31 2.64
N GLY A 89 1.91 8.01 1.84
CA GLY A 89 2.27 9.30 1.26
C GLY A 89 1.55 10.42 1.99
N LEU A 90 2.31 11.39 2.50
CA LEU A 90 1.82 12.51 3.29
C LEU A 90 2.16 13.82 2.58
N ILE A 91 1.17 14.69 2.39
CA ILE A 91 1.35 16.05 1.87
C ILE A 91 0.95 17.00 3.00
N ASP A 92 1.88 17.82 3.49
CA ASP A 92 1.70 18.66 4.66
C ASP A 92 1.21 17.90 5.92
N GLY A 93 1.64 16.64 6.04
CA GLY A 93 1.21 15.72 7.09
C GLY A 93 -0.15 15.09 6.86
N VAL A 94 -0.90 15.51 5.82
CA VAL A 94 -2.21 14.94 5.48
C VAL A 94 -2.04 13.69 4.64
N LEU A 95 -2.75 12.62 5.00
CA LEU A 95 -2.70 11.34 4.30
C LEU A 95 -3.24 11.47 2.87
N ALA A 96 -2.35 11.23 1.89
CA ALA A 96 -2.67 11.31 0.46
C ALA A 96 -2.87 9.94 -0.18
N GLY A 97 -2.27 8.90 0.38
CA GLY A 97 -2.43 7.53 -0.10
C GLY A 97 -1.68 6.52 0.73
N ILE A 98 -1.99 5.24 0.51
CA ILE A 98 -1.49 4.09 1.25
C ILE A 98 -1.14 2.98 0.27
N VAL A 99 -0.04 2.29 0.53
CA VAL A 99 0.32 1.03 -0.15
C VAL A 99 0.82 0.02 0.86
N ASN A 100 0.53 -1.25 0.64
CA ASN A 100 1.07 -2.34 1.43
C ASN A 100 1.53 -3.51 0.56
N GLY A 101 2.28 -4.40 1.16
CA GLY A 101 2.78 -5.63 0.58
C GLY A 101 3.36 -6.53 1.64
N ARG A 102 3.77 -7.72 1.23
CA ARG A 102 4.37 -8.76 2.10
C ARG A 102 5.61 -9.34 1.45
N ALA A 103 6.51 -9.84 2.29
CA ALA A 103 7.51 -10.79 1.85
C ALA A 103 6.84 -12.16 1.59
N ASP A 104 7.24 -12.85 0.53
CA ASP A 104 6.76 -14.19 0.17
C ASP A 104 7.97 -15.11 -0.04
N GLY A 105 8.64 -15.42 1.07
CA GLY A 105 9.91 -16.12 1.07
C GLY A 105 11.12 -15.18 0.96
N PRO A 106 12.32 -15.73 0.69
CA PRO A 106 13.56 -14.94 0.71
C PRO A 106 13.75 -14.06 -0.53
N ASP A 107 13.23 -14.47 -1.69
CA ASP A 107 13.56 -13.87 -2.98
C ASP A 107 12.34 -13.26 -3.69
N ARG A 108 11.17 -13.33 -3.07
CA ARG A 108 9.92 -12.93 -3.68
C ARG A 108 9.06 -12.10 -2.76
N GLY A 109 8.46 -11.03 -3.32
CA GLY A 109 7.49 -10.20 -2.64
C GLY A 109 6.09 -10.29 -3.23
N MET A 110 5.10 -9.91 -2.44
CA MET A 110 3.71 -9.72 -2.87
C MET A 110 3.29 -8.27 -2.74
N SER A 111 2.92 -7.68 -3.86
CA SER A 111 2.34 -6.34 -3.91
C SER A 111 0.84 -6.42 -3.66
N TYR A 112 0.39 -5.94 -2.52
CA TYR A 112 -1.04 -5.84 -2.22
C TYR A 112 -1.65 -4.54 -2.74
N HIS A 113 -2.30 -3.79 -1.89
CA HIS A 113 -3.15 -2.69 -2.26
C HIS A 113 -2.39 -1.39 -2.57
N THR A 114 -3.02 -0.57 -3.39
CA THR A 114 -2.64 0.83 -3.61
C THR A 114 -3.90 1.67 -3.55
N LEU A 115 -4.11 2.37 -2.44
CA LEU A 115 -5.26 3.23 -2.21
C LEU A 115 -4.82 4.70 -2.25
N THR A 116 -5.41 5.48 -3.16
CA THR A 116 -5.13 6.91 -3.30
C THR A 116 -6.30 7.72 -2.76
N LEU A 117 -6.07 8.49 -1.69
CA LEU A 117 -7.08 9.35 -1.10
C LEU A 117 -7.12 10.73 -1.79
N ARG A 118 -5.95 11.24 -2.22
CA ARG A 118 -5.84 12.51 -2.96
C ARG A 118 -5.56 12.25 -4.43
N ARG A 119 -6.55 12.47 -5.27
CA ARG A 119 -6.50 12.24 -6.73
C ARG A 119 -5.88 13.41 -7.50
N GLY A 120 -5.49 13.16 -8.74
CA GLY A 120 -5.02 14.19 -9.68
C GLY A 120 -3.52 14.46 -9.65
N LEU A 121 -2.80 14.03 -8.60
CA LEU A 121 -1.38 14.32 -8.37
C LEU A 121 -0.46 13.13 -8.63
N ARG A 122 -0.95 12.04 -9.24
CA ARG A 122 -0.20 10.79 -9.44
C ARG A 122 0.31 10.13 -8.14
N VAL A 123 -0.29 10.45 -7.00
CA VAL A 123 0.09 9.89 -5.69
C VAL A 123 0.19 8.36 -5.75
N GLY A 124 -0.82 7.68 -6.31
CA GLY A 124 -0.82 6.21 -6.42
C GLY A 124 0.35 5.67 -7.26
N ALA A 125 0.75 6.37 -8.32
CA ALA A 125 1.89 5.95 -9.14
C ALA A 125 3.22 6.08 -8.36
N HIS A 126 3.41 7.18 -7.64
CA HIS A 126 4.60 7.38 -6.81
C HIS A 126 4.68 6.40 -5.64
N LEU A 127 3.54 6.10 -4.99
CA LEU A 127 3.48 5.12 -3.92
C LEU A 127 3.71 3.70 -4.41
N PHE A 128 3.16 3.34 -5.58
CA PHE A 128 3.45 2.06 -6.20
C PHE A 128 4.93 1.92 -6.54
N ALA A 129 5.55 2.96 -7.10
CA ALA A 129 6.99 2.97 -7.35
C ALA A 129 7.82 2.83 -6.07
N ALA A 130 7.41 3.50 -4.97
CA ALA A 130 8.05 3.36 -3.67
C ALA A 130 7.90 1.95 -3.09
N LYS A 131 6.75 1.31 -3.31
CA LYS A 131 6.50 -0.08 -2.94
C LYS A 131 7.42 -1.04 -3.70
N MET A 132 7.59 -0.87 -5.01
CA MET A 132 8.52 -1.67 -5.81
C MET A 132 9.97 -1.42 -5.42
N GLU A 133 10.34 -0.17 -5.15
CA GLU A 133 11.65 0.19 -4.62
C GLU A 133 11.93 -0.53 -3.29
N TYR A 134 10.94 -0.62 -2.41
CA TYR A 134 11.11 -1.28 -1.12
C TYR A 134 11.35 -2.78 -1.29
N HIS A 135 10.56 -3.46 -2.10
CA HIS A 135 10.74 -4.87 -2.39
C HIS A 135 12.14 -5.18 -2.96
N ILE A 136 12.52 -4.46 -4.02
CA ILE A 136 13.75 -4.80 -4.75
C ILE A 136 15.02 -4.29 -4.05
N GLU A 137 15.02 -3.04 -3.57
CA GLU A 137 16.25 -2.40 -3.09
C GLU A 137 16.49 -2.57 -1.59
N PHE A 138 15.44 -2.72 -0.79
CA PHE A 138 15.56 -2.79 0.66
C PHE A 138 15.28 -4.18 1.23
N LEU A 139 14.31 -4.91 0.66
CA LEU A 139 14.08 -6.31 1.03
C LEU A 139 14.99 -7.27 0.24
N GLY A 140 15.55 -6.84 -0.90
CA GLY A 140 16.48 -7.63 -1.71
C GLY A 140 15.79 -8.73 -2.52
N GLU A 141 14.49 -8.62 -2.75
CA GLU A 141 13.71 -9.60 -3.48
C GLU A 141 14.02 -9.54 -4.99
N GLU A 142 14.08 -10.70 -5.64
CA GLU A 142 14.36 -10.79 -7.07
C GLU A 142 13.12 -10.57 -7.93
N GLU A 143 11.95 -10.89 -7.40
CA GLU A 143 10.69 -10.71 -8.08
C GLU A 143 9.56 -10.25 -7.14
N VAL A 144 8.60 -9.52 -7.69
CA VAL A 144 7.40 -9.07 -6.98
C VAL A 144 6.16 -9.52 -7.73
N LEU A 145 5.30 -10.29 -7.05
CA LEU A 145 4.00 -10.66 -7.58
C LEU A 145 3.03 -9.49 -7.47
N ILE A 146 2.32 -9.22 -8.56
CA ILE A 146 1.40 -8.10 -8.68
C ILE A 146 0.06 -8.58 -9.20
N VAL A 147 -1.01 -8.14 -8.56
CA VAL A 147 -2.39 -8.31 -9.01
C VAL A 147 -3.02 -6.94 -9.17
N ALA A 148 -3.68 -6.72 -10.30
CA ALA A 148 -4.42 -5.49 -10.54
C ALA A 148 -5.86 -5.65 -10.03
N GLU A 149 -6.19 -4.97 -8.95
CA GLU A 149 -7.53 -4.99 -8.36
C GLU A 149 -8.50 -3.99 -9.02
N SER A 150 -7.99 -3.11 -9.87
CA SER A 150 -8.82 -2.12 -10.58
C SER A 150 -8.37 -1.92 -12.02
N PRO A 151 -9.28 -1.54 -12.94
CA PRO A 151 -8.93 -1.22 -14.31
C PRO A 151 -7.92 -0.08 -14.45
N ILE A 152 -7.94 0.88 -13.53
CA ILE A 152 -7.01 2.02 -13.53
C ILE A 152 -5.61 1.56 -13.12
N GLY A 153 -5.51 0.76 -12.06
CA GLY A 153 -4.24 0.15 -11.63
C GLY A 153 -3.65 -0.72 -12.74
N PHE A 154 -4.47 -1.62 -13.32
CA PHE A 154 -4.05 -2.49 -14.41
C PHE A 154 -3.46 -1.70 -15.59
N ARG A 155 -4.18 -0.69 -16.10
CA ARG A 155 -3.71 0.12 -17.22
C ARG A 155 -2.36 0.79 -16.94
N ARG A 156 -2.19 1.35 -15.74
CA ARG A 156 -0.96 2.05 -15.38
C ARG A 156 0.22 1.10 -15.27
N TRP A 157 0.07 0.06 -14.48
CA TRP A 157 1.21 -0.82 -14.20
C TRP A 157 1.63 -1.60 -15.44
N MET A 158 0.69 -2.05 -16.26
CA MET A 158 0.99 -2.74 -17.51
C MET A 158 1.68 -1.86 -18.54
N ILE A 159 1.37 -0.56 -18.55
CA ILE A 159 1.99 0.39 -19.49
C ILE A 159 3.32 0.92 -18.95
N GLU A 160 3.38 1.22 -17.65
CA GLU A 160 4.55 1.85 -17.03
C GLU A 160 5.66 0.85 -16.74
N TYR A 161 5.32 -0.39 -16.36
CA TYR A 161 6.26 -1.48 -16.07
C TYR A 161 6.09 -2.62 -17.06
N PRO A 162 7.19 -3.15 -17.62
CA PRO A 162 7.14 -4.34 -18.47
C PRO A 162 6.94 -5.60 -17.61
N LEU A 163 5.70 -5.83 -17.17
CA LEU A 163 5.36 -6.95 -16.31
C LEU A 163 5.24 -8.24 -17.11
N GLU A 164 5.77 -9.31 -16.55
CA GLU A 164 5.64 -10.67 -17.09
C GLU A 164 4.39 -11.34 -16.52
N LYS A 165 3.65 -12.09 -17.33
CA LYS A 165 2.48 -12.83 -16.89
C LYS A 165 2.90 -14.23 -16.45
N LYS A 166 2.61 -14.60 -15.21
CA LYS A 166 2.85 -15.94 -14.66
C LYS A 166 1.54 -16.63 -14.33
N PHE A 167 1.18 -17.66 -15.09
CA PHE A 167 -0.06 -18.41 -14.88
C PHE A 167 0.05 -19.46 -13.77
N GLU A 168 1.26 -19.96 -13.52
CA GLU A 168 1.51 -21.04 -12.58
C GLU A 168 1.53 -20.56 -11.11
N VAL A 169 1.62 -19.25 -10.91
CA VAL A 169 1.70 -18.65 -9.57
C VAL A 169 0.41 -17.92 -9.27
N SER A 170 -0.26 -18.30 -8.19
CA SER A 170 -1.44 -17.58 -7.71
C SER A 170 -1.03 -16.57 -6.65
N HIS A 171 -1.55 -15.36 -6.78
CA HIS A 171 -1.47 -14.36 -5.73
C HIS A 171 -2.50 -14.65 -4.64
N GLU A 172 -2.23 -14.35 -3.38
CA GLU A 172 -3.17 -14.55 -2.26
C GLU A 172 -4.52 -13.87 -2.46
N LEU A 173 -4.55 -12.73 -3.15
CA LEU A 173 -5.80 -12.04 -3.48
C LEU A 173 -6.68 -12.80 -4.50
N GLY A 174 -6.13 -13.82 -5.15
CA GLY A 174 -6.85 -14.78 -6.00
C GLY A 174 -7.52 -14.17 -7.24
N GLY A 175 -8.14 -15.06 -8.03
CA GLY A 175 -9.14 -14.70 -9.03
C GLY A 175 -8.65 -14.13 -10.37
N VAL A 176 -7.42 -13.69 -10.50
CA VAL A 176 -6.84 -13.11 -11.73
C VAL A 176 -5.40 -13.61 -11.95
N PRO A 177 -4.90 -13.58 -13.19
CA PRO A 177 -3.52 -13.95 -13.42
C PRO A 177 -2.57 -13.05 -12.65
N SER A 178 -1.54 -13.65 -12.06
CA SER A 178 -0.45 -12.93 -11.44
C SER A 178 0.47 -12.35 -12.49
N TRP A 179 0.99 -11.17 -12.20
CA TRP A 179 2.00 -10.49 -12.97
C TRP A 179 3.25 -10.37 -12.14
N VAL A 180 4.40 -10.35 -12.77
CA VAL A 180 5.68 -10.29 -12.08
C VAL A 180 6.48 -9.10 -12.56
N LEU A 181 6.99 -8.32 -11.61
CA LEU A 181 8.08 -7.40 -11.80
C LEU A 181 9.35 -8.07 -11.33
N THR A 182 10.33 -8.24 -12.20
CA THR A 182 11.65 -8.75 -11.82
C THR A 182 12.57 -7.59 -11.42
N SER A 183 13.63 -7.87 -10.65
CA SER A 183 14.66 -6.88 -10.32
C SER A 183 15.24 -6.26 -11.60
N LYS A 184 15.47 -7.03 -12.65
CA LYS A 184 15.95 -6.54 -13.95
C LYS A 184 14.99 -5.49 -14.53
N THR A 185 13.71 -5.82 -14.70
CA THR A 185 12.71 -4.91 -15.28
C THR A 185 12.44 -3.70 -14.40
N TYR A 186 12.59 -3.86 -13.08
CA TYR A 186 12.56 -2.74 -12.15
C TYR A 186 13.70 -1.74 -12.41
N TYR A 187 14.96 -2.20 -12.48
CA TYR A 187 16.08 -1.31 -12.70
C TYR A 187 16.07 -0.63 -14.07
N GLU A 188 15.53 -1.28 -15.09
CA GLU A 188 15.28 -0.67 -16.40
C GLU A 188 14.23 0.46 -16.32
N ALA A 189 13.20 0.29 -15.52
CA ALA A 189 12.12 1.28 -15.37
C ALA A 189 12.44 2.38 -14.33
N LYS A 190 13.30 2.10 -13.34
CA LYS A 190 13.62 2.97 -12.21
C LYS A 190 13.95 4.41 -12.58
N PRO A 191 14.84 4.73 -13.57
CA PRO A 191 15.19 6.10 -13.89
C PRO A 191 14.00 6.97 -14.30
N ARG A 192 12.94 6.35 -14.79
CA ARG A 192 11.73 7.01 -15.27
C ARG A 192 10.61 7.05 -14.23
N LEU A 193 10.53 6.05 -13.36
CA LEU A 193 9.35 5.84 -12.50
C LEU A 193 9.61 6.11 -11.03
N VAL A 194 10.81 5.86 -10.53
CA VAL A 194 11.13 6.04 -9.12
C VAL A 194 11.63 7.46 -8.89
N ALA A 195 10.73 8.30 -8.37
CA ALA A 195 11.03 9.68 -8.01
C ALA A 195 11.36 9.80 -6.51
N GLY A 196 11.95 10.92 -6.15
CA GLY A 196 12.18 11.33 -4.78
C GLY A 196 13.65 11.48 -4.42
N ARG A 197 13.88 12.18 -3.31
CA ARG A 197 15.23 12.47 -2.79
C ARG A 197 15.37 12.03 -1.34
N ARG A 198 16.57 11.64 -0.98
CA ARG A 198 17.04 11.36 0.38
C ARG A 198 18.35 12.12 0.63
N PRO A 199 18.63 12.62 1.82
CA PRO A 199 17.72 12.67 2.96
C PRO A 199 16.53 13.61 2.74
N VAL A 200 15.44 13.34 3.49
CA VAL A 200 14.26 14.25 3.51
C VAL A 200 14.62 15.49 4.34
N PRO A 201 14.29 16.71 3.90
CA PRO A 201 14.45 17.91 4.70
C PRO A 201 13.74 17.79 6.06
N GLU A 202 14.39 18.27 7.14
CA GLU A 202 13.92 18.12 8.51
C GLU A 202 12.50 18.68 8.70
N ALA A 203 12.20 19.85 8.16
CA ALA A 203 10.88 20.45 8.24
C ALA A 203 9.77 19.56 7.63
N LEU A 204 10.06 18.83 6.55
CA LEU A 204 9.11 17.90 5.96
C LEU A 204 8.96 16.63 6.82
N LEU A 205 10.06 16.14 7.41
CA LEU A 205 10.01 15.01 8.34
C LEU A 205 9.17 15.34 9.57
N GLU A 206 9.34 16.53 10.15
CA GLU A 206 8.54 16.97 11.29
C GLU A 206 7.05 16.98 10.97
N THR A 207 6.67 17.54 9.81
CA THR A 207 5.28 17.57 9.35
C THR A 207 4.73 16.16 9.13
N ALA A 208 5.57 15.22 8.68
CA ALA A 208 5.20 13.86 8.37
C ALA A 208 5.24 12.90 9.58
N LYS A 209 5.67 13.34 10.76
CA LYS A 209 5.68 12.50 11.97
C LYS A 209 4.30 12.06 12.40
N THR A 210 3.30 12.91 12.18
CA THR A 210 1.91 12.62 12.56
C THR A 210 1.04 12.57 11.32
N ILE A 211 0.21 11.53 11.22
CA ILE A 211 -0.76 11.38 10.13
C ILE A 211 -2.00 12.20 10.48
N LYS A 212 -2.29 13.21 9.65
CA LYS A 212 -3.56 13.93 9.68
C LYS A 212 -4.54 13.29 8.71
N LEU A 213 -5.81 13.20 9.12
CA LEU A 213 -6.86 12.70 8.25
C LEU A 213 -7.13 13.69 7.10
N PRO A 214 -7.40 13.19 5.89
CA PRO A 214 -7.89 14.06 4.82
C PRO A 214 -9.27 14.63 5.20
N GLU A 215 -9.54 15.87 4.82
CA GLU A 215 -10.90 16.41 4.91
C GLU A 215 -11.83 15.59 4.00
N THR A 216 -12.54 14.64 4.57
CA THR A 216 -13.57 13.89 3.87
C THR A 216 -14.80 14.78 3.71
N LYS A 217 -15.08 15.25 2.50
CA LYS A 217 -16.46 15.61 2.18
C LYS A 217 -17.27 14.32 2.32
N PRO A 218 -18.26 14.24 3.21
CA PRO A 218 -19.04 13.03 3.37
C PRO A 218 -19.60 12.63 1.99
N ALA A 219 -19.22 11.44 1.52
CA ALA A 219 -19.89 10.84 0.38
C ALA A 219 -21.37 10.80 0.78
N LYS A 220 -22.27 11.41 -0.02
CA LYS A 220 -23.70 11.26 0.21
C LYS A 220 -23.96 9.76 0.28
N ALA A 221 -24.46 9.31 1.44
CA ALA A 221 -24.90 7.93 1.57
C ALA A 221 -25.80 7.61 0.36
N PRO A 222 -25.59 6.47 -0.32
CA PRO A 222 -26.47 6.09 -1.42
C PRO A 222 -27.89 6.15 -0.90
N ALA A 223 -28.77 6.87 -1.63
CA ALA A 223 -30.18 6.90 -1.31
C ALA A 223 -30.64 5.44 -1.27
N ALA A 224 -31.19 5.02 -0.13
CA ALA A 224 -31.65 3.65 0.06
C ALA A 224 -32.56 3.30 -1.13
N ASP A 225 -32.04 2.46 -2.02
CA ASP A 225 -32.77 1.97 -3.17
C ASP A 225 -33.95 1.15 -2.63
N ARG A 226 -35.13 1.79 -2.58
CA ARG A 226 -36.40 1.13 -2.27
C ARG A 226 -36.73 0.25 -3.44
N ARG A 227 -36.16 -0.93 -3.55
CA ARG A 227 -36.66 -1.96 -4.47
C ARG A 227 -38.09 -2.30 -4.04
N PRO A 228 -39.09 -2.16 -4.89
CA PRO A 228 -40.41 -2.67 -4.61
C PRO A 228 -40.34 -4.19 -4.48
N ARG A 229 -41.03 -4.73 -3.47
CA ARG A 229 -41.20 -6.17 -3.26
C ARG A 229 -42.01 -6.81 -4.40
#